data_eb6da9087c956f82c73342ae4512b302
#
_entry.id   eb6da9087c956f82c73342ae4512b302
#
_cell.length_a   1.000
_cell.length_b   1.000
_cell.length_c   1.000
_cell.angle_alpha   90.00
_cell.angle_beta   90.00
_cell.angle_gamma   90.00
#
_symmetry.space_group_name_H-M   'P 1'
#
loop_
_entity.id
_entity.type
_entity.pdbx_description
1 polymer ?
#
loop_
_entity_poly.entity_id
_entity_poly.type
_entity_poly.pdbx_seq_one_letter_code
_entity_poly.pdbx_strand_id
1 'polypeptide(L)'
;MTVTTAADGAIAGAATGFRPLDWVVVALFLLWMLWIGYRSGRRNRTAEDYVLGGRTMNPVMVGISLFATLLSTLSYLSYPGEMIKYGPVVFIGLAAFPIAYFLVSRLMIPRYMKMKVTSAYEILEIKLGRGVRILATIFFLSLRFLWMATIIYATVDVALIPVFGLDPGWVPIISVILAVITVIYTTMGGLKAVVLTDVIQTVVMFAGVLLTIGIIGGKVGSVGAFFEPQLFEHWPPIEWGFDPSKRMTVGNILLMTLVWQVCTAGSDQMAIQRYLSTPDVATAKRSYRISLITSCTIQLLLAVVGLVVMTYFLRYPQMLAPGTSVTADADTLFPRFILIGLPAGITGLIAAGIMSAAMSSLSSGLNSSATVIYEDIINRNRKESNTSLKSLHHIKLIAIALGVVVALSSFLVAYVSGNLLDVVIKVVNLVVAPLFVLFFMALFVPWATSRGTVAGGLFSMLVAVLIAFIEIFGITALWIMPVALVTGILSGMFFSWIDRRLIRRGVLPAKQQQAK
;
A
#
# COMPACT_ATOMS: atom_id res chain seq x y z
N MET A 1 -12.81 -49.35 22.61
CA MET A 1 -11.44 -49.01 22.99
C MET A 1 -10.92 -47.96 22.01
N THR A 2 -11.10 -46.69 22.36
CA THR A 2 -10.60 -45.54 21.59
C THR A 2 -9.12 -45.37 21.90
N VAL A 3 -8.32 -45.54 20.89
CA VAL A 3 -6.86 -45.24 20.94
C VAL A 3 -6.74 -43.73 20.98
N THR A 4 -6.66 -43.14 22.18
CA THR A 4 -6.14 -41.78 22.37
C THR A 4 -4.66 -41.80 22.05
N THR A 5 -4.33 -41.25 20.88
CA THR A 5 -2.91 -41.12 20.46
C THR A 5 -2.23 -40.05 21.34
N ALA A 6 -0.97 -40.30 21.69
CA ALA A 6 -0.12 -39.37 22.46
C ALA A 6 -0.03 -37.94 21.87
N ALA A 7 -0.51 -37.73 20.64
CA ALA A 7 -0.64 -36.45 19.99
C ALA A 7 -1.75 -35.56 20.62
N ASP A 8 -2.85 -36.17 21.14
CA ASP A 8 -3.97 -35.42 21.74
C ASP A 8 -3.58 -34.79 23.10
N GLY A 9 -2.68 -35.43 23.85
CA GLY A 9 -2.16 -34.91 25.13
C GLY A 9 -1.18 -33.74 24.97
N ALA A 10 -0.44 -33.70 23.85
CA ALA A 10 0.51 -32.62 23.58
C ALA A 10 -0.17 -31.31 23.08
N ILE A 11 -1.37 -31.42 22.54
CA ILE A 11 -2.12 -30.27 22.00
C ILE A 11 -2.87 -29.53 23.12
N ALA A 12 -3.30 -30.22 24.16
CA ALA A 12 -4.04 -29.63 25.29
C ALA A 12 -3.15 -28.80 26.26
N GLY A 13 -1.83 -28.93 26.17
CA GLY A 13 -0.85 -28.24 27.03
C GLY A 13 -0.08 -27.11 26.36
N ALA A 14 -0.38 -26.78 25.10
CA ALA A 14 0.30 -25.66 24.43
C ALA A 14 -0.19 -24.34 25.04
N ALA A 15 0.66 -23.66 25.82
CA ALA A 15 0.40 -22.34 26.36
C ALA A 15 -0.05 -21.42 25.21
N THR A 16 -1.34 -21.08 25.21
CA THR A 16 -1.96 -20.14 24.27
C THR A 16 -1.46 -18.74 24.63
N GLY A 17 -0.65 -18.15 23.78
CA GLY A 17 -0.18 -16.78 24.01
C GLY A 17 1.19 -16.50 23.40
N PHE A 18 1.53 -15.24 23.34
CA PHE A 18 2.83 -14.74 22.89
C PHE A 18 3.89 -15.04 23.98
N ARG A 19 4.93 -15.75 23.62
CA ARG A 19 5.92 -16.30 24.55
C ARG A 19 7.15 -15.41 24.68
N PRO A 20 7.97 -15.53 25.73
CA PRO A 20 9.18 -14.69 25.89
C PRO A 20 10.12 -14.72 24.68
N LEU A 21 10.27 -15.86 24.00
CA LEU A 21 11.09 -15.97 22.80
C LEU A 21 10.52 -15.15 21.63
N ASP A 22 9.21 -15.05 21.52
CA ASP A 22 8.55 -14.25 20.47
C ASP A 22 8.85 -12.76 20.67
N TRP A 23 8.82 -12.27 21.91
CA TRP A 23 9.21 -10.90 22.25
C TRP A 23 10.68 -10.61 21.94
N VAL A 24 11.58 -11.57 22.19
CA VAL A 24 13.01 -11.45 21.82
C VAL A 24 13.15 -11.31 20.31
N VAL A 25 12.45 -12.14 19.52
CA VAL A 25 12.50 -12.07 18.04
C VAL A 25 12.01 -10.71 17.55
N VAL A 26 10.87 -10.23 18.06
CA VAL A 26 10.32 -8.91 17.69
C VAL A 26 11.28 -7.79 18.09
N ALA A 27 11.85 -7.83 19.31
CA ALA A 27 12.79 -6.81 19.76
C ALA A 27 14.06 -6.78 18.89
N LEU A 28 14.65 -7.94 18.57
CA LEU A 28 15.81 -8.04 17.69
C LEU A 28 15.50 -7.51 16.28
N PHE A 29 14.32 -7.82 15.75
CA PHE A 29 13.88 -7.27 14.46
C PHE A 29 13.80 -5.74 14.49
N LEU A 30 13.17 -5.16 15.51
CA LEU A 30 13.05 -3.71 15.64
C LEU A 30 14.40 -3.00 15.83
N LEU A 31 15.28 -3.59 16.64
CA LEU A 31 16.66 -3.10 16.81
C LEU A 31 17.45 -3.16 15.49
N TRP A 32 17.24 -4.21 14.71
CA TRP A 32 17.87 -4.33 13.39
C TRP A 32 17.39 -3.23 12.44
N MET A 33 16.10 -2.90 12.42
CA MET A 33 15.57 -1.78 11.63
C MET A 33 16.22 -0.44 12.03
N LEU A 34 16.35 -0.18 13.34
CA LEU A 34 17.01 1.02 13.85
C LEU A 34 18.50 1.08 13.45
N TRP A 35 19.21 -0.06 13.54
CA TRP A 35 20.60 -0.16 13.14
C TRP A 35 20.82 0.13 11.65
N ILE A 36 19.93 -0.37 10.77
CA ILE A 36 19.98 -0.08 9.34
C ILE A 36 19.76 1.43 9.09
N GLY A 37 18.77 2.02 9.75
CA GLY A 37 18.53 3.47 9.67
C GLY A 37 19.76 4.28 10.04
N TYR A 38 20.39 3.95 11.18
CA TYR A 38 21.62 4.58 11.65
C TYR A 38 22.77 4.42 10.65
N ARG A 39 23.05 3.18 10.21
CA ARG A 39 24.14 2.87 9.27
C ARG A 39 23.98 3.59 7.92
N SER A 40 22.75 3.63 7.40
CA SER A 40 22.43 4.29 6.14
C SER A 40 22.53 5.82 6.28
N GLY A 41 22.11 6.36 7.41
CA GLY A 41 22.14 7.79 7.69
C GLY A 41 23.53 8.41 7.67
N ARG A 42 24.56 7.64 8.08
CA ARG A 42 25.98 8.09 8.05
C ARG A 42 26.51 8.33 6.63
N ARG A 43 25.83 7.82 5.60
CA ARG A 43 26.23 7.94 4.19
C ARG A 43 25.50 9.05 3.45
N ASN A 44 24.46 9.65 4.03
CA ASN A 44 23.72 10.74 3.40
C ASN A 44 24.44 12.07 3.63
N ARG A 45 24.99 12.65 2.57
CA ARG A 45 25.72 13.94 2.61
C ARG A 45 24.90 15.09 2.04
N THR A 46 23.94 14.80 1.16
CA THR A 46 23.11 15.79 0.47
C THR A 46 21.62 15.46 0.62
N ALA A 47 20.75 16.43 0.34
CA ALA A 47 19.31 16.20 0.26
C ALA A 47 18.97 15.21 -0.88
N GLU A 48 19.68 15.26 -2.02
CA GLU A 48 19.49 14.31 -3.12
C GLU A 48 19.85 12.87 -2.72
N ASP A 49 20.94 12.67 -1.94
CA ASP A 49 21.27 11.36 -1.37
C ASP A 49 20.14 10.84 -0.47
N TYR A 50 19.56 11.73 0.32
CA TYR A 50 18.50 11.39 1.27
C TYR A 50 17.18 11.07 0.57
N VAL A 51 16.80 11.89 -0.43
CA VAL A 51 15.48 11.79 -1.10
C VAL A 51 15.50 10.77 -2.24
N LEU A 52 16.57 10.71 -3.05
CA LEU A 52 16.65 9.89 -4.26
C LEU A 52 17.74 8.81 -4.21
N GLY A 53 18.40 8.66 -3.07
CA GLY A 53 19.46 7.67 -2.95
C GLY A 53 20.65 7.91 -3.88
N GLY A 54 20.84 9.15 -4.36
CA GLY A 54 21.89 9.51 -5.34
C GLY A 54 21.63 8.98 -6.75
N ARG A 55 20.42 8.54 -7.07
CA ARG A 55 20.00 7.98 -8.38
C ARG A 55 20.85 6.79 -8.86
N THR A 56 21.37 6.00 -7.94
CA THR A 56 22.27 4.86 -8.24
C THR A 56 21.76 3.54 -7.69
N MET A 57 20.47 3.46 -7.37
CA MET A 57 19.93 2.31 -6.65
C MET A 57 19.73 1.08 -7.55
N ASN A 58 19.96 -0.08 -6.95
CA ASN A 58 19.84 -1.38 -7.62
C ASN A 58 18.37 -1.70 -7.96
N PRO A 59 18.07 -2.19 -9.18
CA PRO A 59 16.69 -2.45 -9.60
C PRO A 59 15.97 -3.52 -8.78
N VAL A 60 16.68 -4.50 -8.23
CA VAL A 60 16.07 -5.56 -7.41
C VAL A 60 15.59 -4.97 -6.09
N MET A 61 16.46 -4.21 -5.42
CA MET A 61 16.12 -3.58 -4.15
C MET A 61 14.97 -2.57 -4.31
N VAL A 62 15.04 -1.73 -5.35
CA VAL A 62 13.99 -0.75 -5.65
C VAL A 62 12.67 -1.44 -6.01
N GLY A 63 12.70 -2.52 -6.77
CA GLY A 63 11.51 -3.27 -7.15
C GLY A 63 10.84 -3.94 -5.94
N ILE A 64 11.61 -4.57 -5.06
CA ILE A 64 11.11 -5.15 -3.82
C ILE A 64 10.56 -4.06 -2.90
N SER A 65 11.26 -2.92 -2.77
CA SER A 65 10.80 -1.80 -1.97
C SER A 65 9.51 -1.18 -2.53
N LEU A 66 9.36 -1.07 -3.85
CA LEU A 66 8.13 -0.61 -4.48
C LEU A 66 6.95 -1.54 -4.15
N PHE A 67 7.17 -2.85 -4.19
CA PHE A 67 6.18 -3.84 -3.76
C PHE A 67 5.82 -3.66 -2.28
N ALA A 68 6.83 -3.65 -1.38
CA ALA A 68 6.61 -3.55 0.06
C ALA A 68 5.86 -2.29 0.48
N THR A 69 6.12 -1.17 -0.23
CA THR A 69 5.43 0.11 -0.02
C THR A 69 3.92 0.03 -0.30
N LEU A 70 3.51 -0.79 -1.26
CA LEU A 70 2.12 -0.90 -1.71
C LEU A 70 1.36 -2.05 -1.03
N LEU A 71 2.07 -3.02 -0.44
CA LEU A 71 1.45 -4.08 0.35
C LEU A 71 1.20 -3.58 1.77
N SER A 72 -0.06 -3.54 2.17
CA SER A 72 -0.45 -3.18 3.53
C SER A 72 -0.63 -4.41 4.43
N THR A 73 -0.59 -4.20 5.74
CA THR A 73 -0.95 -5.23 6.73
C THR A 73 -2.35 -5.76 6.50
N LEU A 74 -3.29 -4.86 6.18
CA LEU A 74 -4.67 -5.27 5.90
C LEU A 74 -4.73 -6.24 4.73
N SER A 75 -4.01 -5.95 3.62
CA SER A 75 -3.95 -6.88 2.48
C SER A 75 -3.32 -8.22 2.87
N TYR A 76 -2.26 -8.19 3.70
CA TYR A 76 -1.58 -9.39 4.17
C TYR A 76 -2.50 -10.32 4.98
N LEU A 77 -3.43 -9.76 5.75
CA LEU A 77 -4.38 -10.51 6.55
C LEU A 77 -5.69 -10.83 5.81
N SER A 78 -6.16 -9.93 4.94
CA SER A 78 -7.44 -10.08 4.26
C SER A 78 -7.39 -11.07 3.08
N TYR A 79 -6.26 -11.19 2.37
CA TYR A 79 -6.18 -12.13 1.24
C TYR A 79 -6.45 -13.59 1.63
N PRO A 80 -5.91 -14.11 2.76
CA PRO A 80 -6.32 -15.43 3.26
C PRO A 80 -7.82 -15.52 3.55
N GLY A 81 -8.41 -14.51 4.19
CA GLY A 81 -9.84 -14.45 4.48
C GLY A 81 -10.70 -14.41 3.20
N GLU A 82 -10.32 -13.64 2.19
CA GLU A 82 -10.99 -13.61 0.89
C GLU A 82 -10.95 -14.99 0.20
N MET A 83 -9.81 -15.67 0.25
CA MET A 83 -9.69 -17.03 -0.30
C MET A 83 -10.62 -18.00 0.42
N ILE A 84 -10.74 -17.90 1.74
CA ILE A 84 -11.64 -18.74 2.53
C ILE A 84 -13.10 -18.47 2.18
N LYS A 85 -13.52 -17.18 2.16
CA LYS A 85 -14.94 -16.79 1.96
C LYS A 85 -15.43 -16.97 0.52
N TYR A 86 -14.61 -16.55 -0.43
CA TYR A 86 -15.06 -16.32 -1.83
C TYR A 86 -14.24 -17.08 -2.85
N GLY A 87 -13.23 -17.84 -2.41
CA GLY A 87 -12.37 -18.57 -3.32
C GLY A 87 -11.39 -17.68 -4.10
N PRO A 88 -10.92 -18.15 -5.27
CA PRO A 88 -9.81 -17.53 -5.99
C PRO A 88 -10.18 -16.28 -6.80
N VAL A 89 -11.42 -15.81 -6.77
CA VAL A 89 -11.91 -14.75 -7.69
C VAL A 89 -11.08 -13.47 -7.59
N VAL A 90 -10.72 -13.03 -6.37
CA VAL A 90 -9.92 -11.80 -6.17
C VAL A 90 -8.53 -11.90 -6.83
N PHE A 91 -7.95 -13.10 -6.88
CA PHE A 91 -6.62 -13.35 -7.44
C PHE A 91 -6.60 -13.36 -8.98
N ILE A 92 -7.76 -13.48 -9.64
CA ILE A 92 -7.88 -13.33 -11.10
C ILE A 92 -7.41 -11.92 -11.53
N GLY A 93 -7.54 -10.92 -10.67
CA GLY A 93 -7.01 -9.58 -10.90
C GLY A 93 -5.53 -9.53 -11.26
N LEU A 94 -4.72 -10.49 -10.81
CA LEU A 94 -3.29 -10.60 -11.16
C LEU A 94 -3.06 -10.72 -12.67
N ALA A 95 -4.03 -11.21 -13.43
CA ALA A 95 -3.96 -11.28 -14.89
C ALA A 95 -3.92 -9.88 -15.55
N ALA A 96 -4.27 -8.81 -14.83
CA ALA A 96 -4.12 -7.44 -15.30
C ALA A 96 -2.67 -6.90 -15.22
N PHE A 97 -1.77 -7.54 -14.45
CA PHE A 97 -0.40 -7.07 -14.24
C PHE A 97 0.44 -6.94 -15.52
N PRO A 98 0.40 -7.87 -16.48
CA PRO A 98 1.13 -7.71 -17.75
C PRO A 98 0.69 -6.46 -18.52
N ILE A 99 -0.62 -6.16 -18.53
CA ILE A 99 -1.17 -4.97 -19.20
C ILE A 99 -0.71 -3.71 -18.45
N ALA A 100 -0.81 -3.70 -17.13
CA ALA A 100 -0.32 -2.60 -16.29
C ALA A 100 1.19 -2.37 -16.49
N TYR A 101 2.00 -3.44 -16.55
CA TYR A 101 3.42 -3.34 -16.86
C TYR A 101 3.66 -2.69 -18.21
N PHE A 102 2.96 -3.12 -19.25
CA PHE A 102 3.09 -2.54 -20.58
C PHE A 102 2.78 -1.04 -20.58
N LEU A 103 1.64 -0.63 -20.02
CA LEU A 103 1.22 0.77 -19.99
C LEU A 103 2.21 1.64 -19.22
N VAL A 104 2.55 1.26 -17.99
CA VAL A 104 3.43 2.07 -17.12
C VAL A 104 4.86 2.09 -17.66
N SER A 105 5.43 0.94 -18.06
CA SER A 105 6.81 0.85 -18.50
C SER A 105 7.08 1.51 -19.86
N ARG A 106 6.09 1.51 -20.76
CA ARG A 106 6.22 2.11 -22.10
C ARG A 106 5.82 3.57 -22.13
N LEU A 107 4.74 3.93 -21.42
CA LEU A 107 4.13 5.25 -21.55
C LEU A 107 4.56 6.23 -20.45
N MET A 108 4.80 5.77 -19.22
CA MET A 108 5.00 6.66 -18.06
C MET A 108 6.45 6.76 -17.63
N ILE A 109 7.10 5.65 -17.26
CA ILE A 109 8.49 5.65 -16.75
C ILE A 109 9.45 6.43 -17.65
N PRO A 110 9.45 6.26 -19.00
CA PRO A 110 10.36 7.01 -19.87
C PRO A 110 10.13 8.53 -19.83
N ARG A 111 8.86 8.96 -19.60
CA ARG A 111 8.54 10.40 -19.50
C ARG A 111 9.03 10.99 -18.19
N TYR A 112 8.90 10.25 -17.08
CA TYR A 112 9.39 10.70 -15.76
C TYR A 112 10.92 10.78 -15.72
N MET A 113 11.59 9.76 -16.21
CA MET A 113 13.05 9.69 -16.19
C MET A 113 13.75 10.74 -17.09
N LYS A 114 13.05 11.27 -18.10
CA LYS A 114 13.56 12.38 -18.93
C LYS A 114 13.59 13.71 -18.18
N MET A 115 12.74 13.88 -17.18
CA MET A 115 12.65 15.10 -16.38
C MET A 115 13.46 14.91 -15.10
N LYS A 116 14.53 15.68 -14.94
CA LYS A 116 15.41 15.62 -13.76
C LYS A 116 14.77 16.34 -12.56
N VAL A 117 13.64 15.83 -12.10
CA VAL A 117 12.86 16.37 -10.97
C VAL A 117 13.16 15.59 -9.70
N THR A 118 12.79 16.16 -8.54
CA THR A 118 12.86 15.52 -7.22
C THR A 118 11.46 15.11 -6.73
N SER A 119 10.48 16.00 -6.94
CA SER A 119 9.07 15.69 -6.71
C SER A 119 8.37 15.36 -8.04
N ALA A 120 7.50 14.35 -8.03
CA ALA A 120 6.65 14.02 -9.18
C ALA A 120 5.78 15.19 -9.62
N TYR A 121 5.37 16.05 -8.68
CA TYR A 121 4.45 17.16 -8.94
C TYR A 121 5.11 18.36 -9.59
N GLU A 122 6.44 18.43 -9.57
CA GLU A 122 7.19 19.40 -10.41
C GLU A 122 6.90 19.20 -11.90
N ILE A 123 6.68 17.94 -12.32
CA ILE A 123 6.30 17.59 -13.70
C ILE A 123 5.02 18.31 -14.11
N LEU A 124 4.05 18.37 -13.20
CA LEU A 124 2.77 19.03 -13.44
C LEU A 124 2.91 20.54 -13.55
N GLU A 125 3.81 21.15 -12.74
CA GLU A 125 4.08 22.58 -12.84
C GLU A 125 4.77 22.93 -14.16
N ILE A 126 5.77 22.15 -14.58
CA ILE A 126 6.47 22.34 -15.86
C ILE A 126 5.50 22.26 -17.04
N LYS A 127 4.51 21.34 -16.99
CA LYS A 127 3.60 21.09 -18.10
C LYS A 127 2.36 22.00 -18.09
N LEU A 128 1.76 22.20 -16.94
CA LEU A 128 0.44 22.83 -16.80
C LEU A 128 0.41 24.01 -15.81
N GLY A 129 1.49 24.20 -15.08
CA GLY A 129 1.64 25.33 -14.18
C GLY A 129 1.25 25.06 -12.73
N ARG A 130 1.42 26.11 -11.91
CA ARG A 130 1.36 26.09 -10.44
C ARG A 130 0.10 25.49 -9.84
N GLY A 131 -1.07 25.85 -10.40
CA GLY A 131 -2.35 25.43 -9.83
C GLY A 131 -2.51 23.91 -9.82
N VAL A 132 -2.05 23.24 -10.89
CA VAL A 132 -2.12 21.77 -11.01
C VAL A 132 -1.15 21.10 -10.02
N ARG A 133 0.08 21.64 -9.85
CA ARG A 133 1.03 21.15 -8.84
C ARG A 133 0.45 21.22 -7.42
N ILE A 134 -0.12 22.38 -7.04
CA ILE A 134 -0.69 22.56 -5.71
C ILE A 134 -1.84 21.56 -5.46
N LEU A 135 -2.74 21.40 -6.42
CA LEU A 135 -3.87 20.46 -6.29
C LEU A 135 -3.36 19.02 -6.13
N ALA A 136 -2.37 18.61 -6.93
CA ALA A 136 -1.76 17.30 -6.83
C ALA A 136 -1.07 17.07 -5.47
N THR A 137 -0.35 18.09 -4.97
CA THR A 137 0.28 18.07 -3.64
C THR A 137 -0.76 17.89 -2.54
N ILE A 138 -1.88 18.62 -2.61
CA ILE A 138 -2.99 18.48 -1.64
C ILE A 138 -3.57 17.08 -1.70
N PHE A 139 -3.89 16.57 -2.89
CA PHE A 139 -4.44 15.21 -3.05
C PHE A 139 -3.49 14.17 -2.47
N PHE A 140 -2.22 14.22 -2.83
CA PHE A 140 -1.24 13.25 -2.33
C PHE A 140 -1.06 13.32 -0.81
N LEU A 141 -0.86 14.51 -0.25
CA LEU A 141 -0.65 14.65 1.19
C LEU A 141 -1.88 14.23 1.99
N SER A 142 -3.09 14.57 1.54
CA SER A 142 -4.33 14.12 2.18
C SER A 142 -4.45 12.59 2.17
N LEU A 143 -4.20 11.97 0.99
CA LEU A 143 -4.20 10.51 0.87
C LEU A 143 -3.19 9.88 1.82
N ARG A 144 -1.95 10.37 1.81
CA ARG A 144 -0.87 9.76 2.61
C ARG A 144 -1.08 9.93 4.10
N PHE A 145 -1.54 11.08 4.52
CA PHE A 145 -1.82 11.36 5.92
C PHE A 145 -2.92 10.43 6.47
N LEU A 146 -4.06 10.38 5.79
CA LEU A 146 -5.16 9.50 6.18
C LEU A 146 -4.74 8.03 6.14
N TRP A 147 -4.04 7.62 5.09
CA TRP A 147 -3.55 6.25 4.94
C TRP A 147 -2.60 5.83 6.06
N MET A 148 -1.59 6.66 6.36
CA MET A 148 -0.62 6.34 7.41
C MET A 148 -1.26 6.24 8.80
N ALA A 149 -2.17 7.15 9.14
CA ALA A 149 -2.90 7.10 10.41
C ALA A 149 -3.76 5.83 10.54
N THR A 150 -4.48 5.49 9.46
CA THR A 150 -5.35 4.32 9.42
C THR A 150 -4.56 3.02 9.48
N ILE A 151 -3.42 2.92 8.76
CA ILE A 151 -2.64 1.68 8.72
C ILE A 151 -1.97 1.39 10.06
N ILE A 152 -1.53 2.41 10.82
CA ILE A 152 -0.99 2.22 12.16
C ILE A 152 -2.08 1.63 13.06
N TYR A 153 -3.23 2.30 13.15
CA TYR A 153 -4.32 1.86 14.00
C TYR A 153 -4.79 0.45 13.63
N ALA A 154 -5.12 0.23 12.35
CA ALA A 154 -5.60 -1.05 11.86
C ALA A 154 -4.60 -2.20 12.08
N THR A 155 -3.30 -1.94 11.89
CA THR A 155 -2.28 -2.96 12.13
C THR A 155 -2.23 -3.37 13.60
N VAL A 156 -2.33 -2.41 14.50
CA VAL A 156 -2.23 -2.68 15.94
C VAL A 156 -3.51 -3.33 16.43
N ASP A 157 -4.66 -2.73 16.15
CA ASP A 157 -5.97 -3.17 16.66
C ASP A 157 -6.39 -4.53 16.06
N VAL A 158 -6.37 -4.64 14.73
CA VAL A 158 -6.89 -5.83 14.03
C VAL A 158 -5.88 -6.99 14.00
N ALA A 159 -4.57 -6.69 14.03
CA ALA A 159 -3.54 -7.71 13.84
C ALA A 159 -2.70 -7.98 15.10
N LEU A 160 -2.02 -6.95 15.63
CA LEU A 160 -1.01 -7.17 16.67
C LEU A 160 -1.62 -7.47 18.04
N ILE A 161 -2.69 -6.79 18.43
CA ILE A 161 -3.38 -7.05 19.70
C ILE A 161 -3.89 -8.50 19.78
N PRO A 162 -4.61 -9.03 18.76
CA PRO A 162 -5.01 -10.43 18.75
C PRO A 162 -3.82 -11.40 18.74
N VAL A 163 -2.76 -11.11 17.98
CA VAL A 163 -1.56 -11.98 17.89
C VAL A 163 -0.75 -11.95 19.18
N PHE A 164 -0.69 -10.83 19.89
CA PHE A 164 0.00 -10.73 21.17
C PHE A 164 -0.84 -11.28 22.33
N GLY A 165 -2.15 -11.47 22.14
CA GLY A 165 -3.07 -11.85 23.19
C GLY A 165 -3.22 -10.77 24.27
N LEU A 166 -3.14 -9.50 23.87
CA LEU A 166 -3.21 -8.33 24.76
C LEU A 166 -4.62 -7.75 24.78
N ASP A 167 -4.90 -6.99 25.84
CA ASP A 167 -6.13 -6.22 25.97
C ASP A 167 -6.13 -5.02 24.98
N PRO A 168 -7.29 -4.66 24.38
CA PRO A 168 -7.41 -3.49 23.50
C PRO A 168 -6.90 -2.17 24.06
N GLY A 169 -6.83 -2.03 25.38
CA GLY A 169 -6.23 -0.86 26.04
C GLY A 169 -4.76 -0.62 25.68
N TRP A 170 -4.06 -1.62 25.14
CA TRP A 170 -2.66 -1.50 24.66
C TRP A 170 -2.53 -0.90 23.27
N VAL A 171 -3.62 -0.76 22.51
CA VAL A 171 -3.60 -0.22 21.12
C VAL A 171 -2.84 1.12 21.05
N PRO A 172 -3.09 2.13 21.92
CA PRO A 172 -2.38 3.40 21.83
C PRO A 172 -0.87 3.26 22.03
N ILE A 173 -0.46 2.47 23.02
CA ILE A 173 0.96 2.31 23.36
C ILE A 173 1.73 1.62 22.22
N ILE A 174 1.19 0.53 21.69
CA ILE A 174 1.83 -0.23 20.60
C ILE A 174 1.85 0.59 19.31
N SER A 175 0.79 1.37 19.04
CA SER A 175 0.74 2.29 17.89
C SER A 175 1.84 3.35 17.97
N VAL A 176 2.06 3.95 19.13
CA VAL A 176 3.14 4.93 19.34
C VAL A 176 4.51 4.27 19.18
N ILE A 177 4.73 3.10 19.76
CA ILE A 177 6.02 2.37 19.63
C ILE A 177 6.32 2.10 18.16
N LEU A 178 5.35 1.55 17.40
CA LEU A 178 5.49 1.25 15.98
C LEU A 178 5.81 2.51 15.17
N ALA A 179 5.06 3.59 15.40
CA ALA A 179 5.27 4.87 14.74
C ALA A 179 6.64 5.47 15.06
N VAL A 180 7.02 5.54 16.32
CA VAL A 180 8.30 6.14 16.78
C VAL A 180 9.48 5.39 16.17
N ILE A 181 9.50 4.06 16.23
CA ILE A 181 10.58 3.25 15.65
C ILE A 181 10.68 3.51 14.15
N THR A 182 9.53 3.55 13.45
CA THR A 182 9.49 3.80 12.01
C THR A 182 9.99 5.20 11.67
N VAL A 183 9.57 6.22 12.41
CA VAL A 183 10.03 7.61 12.23
C VAL A 183 11.53 7.71 12.44
N ILE A 184 12.08 7.09 13.49
CA ILE A 184 13.51 7.15 13.80
C ILE A 184 14.34 6.59 12.65
N TYR A 185 14.14 5.34 12.22
CA TYR A 185 15.00 4.77 11.18
C TYR A 185 14.81 5.45 9.82
N THR A 186 13.58 5.87 9.49
CA THR A 186 13.28 6.58 8.25
C THR A 186 13.97 7.93 8.20
N THR A 187 13.83 8.72 9.27
CA THR A 187 14.42 10.07 9.35
C THR A 187 15.94 10.03 9.39
N MET A 188 16.53 9.05 10.06
CA MET A 188 17.99 8.88 10.07
C MET A 188 18.52 8.51 8.69
N GLY A 189 17.89 7.56 8.01
CA GLY A 189 18.48 6.88 6.86
C GLY A 189 18.03 7.35 5.48
N GLY A 190 16.87 8.03 5.37
CA GLY A 190 16.30 8.46 4.08
C GLY A 190 15.93 7.29 3.17
N LEU A 191 15.81 7.56 1.85
CA LEU A 191 15.35 6.56 0.87
C LEU A 191 16.22 5.29 0.85
N LYS A 192 17.54 5.41 1.02
CA LYS A 192 18.44 4.23 1.04
C LYS A 192 18.10 3.28 2.19
N ALA A 193 17.82 3.83 3.38
CA ALA A 193 17.41 3.02 4.52
C ALA A 193 16.03 2.40 4.29
N VAL A 194 15.07 3.20 3.82
CA VAL A 194 13.70 2.73 3.51
C VAL A 194 13.77 1.55 2.54
N VAL A 195 14.49 1.68 1.43
CA VAL A 195 14.61 0.59 0.44
C VAL A 195 15.30 -0.64 1.02
N LEU A 196 16.33 -0.48 1.84
CA LEU A 196 17.01 -1.63 2.45
C LEU A 196 16.15 -2.31 3.52
N THR A 197 15.48 -1.54 4.37
CA THR A 197 14.53 -2.10 5.35
C THR A 197 13.35 -2.79 4.67
N ASP A 198 12.81 -2.23 3.60
CA ASP A 198 11.73 -2.84 2.81
C ASP A 198 12.11 -4.22 2.25
N VAL A 199 13.37 -4.38 1.78
CA VAL A 199 13.87 -5.68 1.31
C VAL A 199 13.89 -6.70 2.45
N ILE A 200 14.40 -6.34 3.62
CA ILE A 200 14.47 -7.25 4.78
C ILE A 200 13.06 -7.57 5.29
N GLN A 201 12.21 -6.55 5.39
CA GLN A 201 10.81 -6.69 5.76
C GLN A 201 10.07 -7.64 4.81
N THR A 202 10.33 -7.53 3.51
CA THR A 202 9.78 -8.45 2.50
C THR A 202 10.26 -9.89 2.74
N VAL A 203 11.54 -10.10 3.02
CA VAL A 203 12.06 -11.44 3.34
C VAL A 203 11.38 -12.02 4.58
N VAL A 204 11.19 -11.23 5.63
CA VAL A 204 10.48 -11.65 6.86
C VAL A 204 9.02 -11.99 6.57
N MET A 205 8.32 -11.18 5.77
CA MET A 205 6.93 -11.47 5.34
C MET A 205 6.83 -12.79 4.57
N PHE A 206 7.72 -13.03 3.59
CA PHE A 206 7.74 -14.26 2.80
C PHE A 206 8.08 -15.47 3.68
N ALA A 207 9.06 -15.35 4.57
CA ALA A 207 9.43 -16.41 5.50
C ALA A 207 8.23 -16.79 6.39
N GLY A 208 7.50 -15.80 6.93
CA GLY A 208 6.30 -16.03 7.73
C GLY A 208 5.22 -16.82 6.98
N VAL A 209 4.94 -16.44 5.74
CA VAL A 209 3.96 -17.11 4.87
C VAL A 209 4.39 -18.57 4.60
N LEU A 210 5.64 -18.77 4.17
CA LEU A 210 6.16 -20.11 3.84
C LEU A 210 6.20 -21.02 5.06
N LEU A 211 6.60 -20.51 6.23
CA LEU A 211 6.59 -21.26 7.48
C LEU A 211 5.16 -21.65 7.90
N THR A 212 4.19 -20.74 7.73
CA THR A 212 2.78 -21.04 8.01
C THR A 212 2.29 -22.21 7.14
N ILE A 213 2.52 -22.13 5.82
CA ILE A 213 2.15 -23.20 4.87
C ILE A 213 2.83 -24.52 5.24
N GLY A 214 4.14 -24.49 5.53
CA GLY A 214 4.91 -25.68 5.87
C GLY A 214 4.44 -26.35 7.17
N ILE A 215 4.18 -25.56 8.23
CA ILE A 215 3.72 -26.07 9.52
C ILE A 215 2.33 -26.68 9.41
N ILE A 216 1.39 -26.01 8.71
CA ILE A 216 0.05 -26.58 8.51
C ILE A 216 0.13 -27.83 7.64
N GLY A 217 0.91 -27.80 6.57
CA GLY A 217 1.14 -28.96 5.71
C GLY A 217 1.66 -30.19 6.48
N GLY A 218 2.62 -29.97 7.38
CA GLY A 218 3.13 -31.01 8.26
C GLY A 218 2.10 -31.55 9.26
N LYS A 219 1.23 -30.69 9.83
CA LYS A 219 0.17 -31.08 10.75
C LYS A 219 -0.96 -31.86 10.08
N VAL A 220 -1.35 -31.45 8.87
CA VAL A 220 -2.42 -32.09 8.08
C VAL A 220 -1.92 -33.42 7.47
N GLY A 221 -0.65 -33.50 7.12
CA GLY A 221 0.05 -34.74 6.71
C GLY A 221 -0.28 -35.23 5.29
N SER A 222 -1.24 -34.63 4.59
CA SER A 222 -1.60 -35.00 3.21
C SER A 222 -1.87 -33.74 2.37
N VAL A 223 -1.20 -33.64 1.22
CA VAL A 223 -1.44 -32.55 0.27
C VAL A 223 -2.85 -32.67 -0.33
N GLY A 224 -3.37 -33.89 -0.54
CA GLY A 224 -4.71 -34.12 -1.07
C GLY A 224 -5.82 -33.55 -0.21
N ALA A 225 -5.60 -33.47 1.13
CA ALA A 225 -6.58 -32.91 2.04
C ALA A 225 -6.89 -31.41 1.83
N PHE A 226 -6.01 -30.68 1.13
CA PHE A 226 -6.24 -29.27 0.77
C PHE A 226 -7.06 -29.08 -0.49
N PHE A 227 -7.37 -30.17 -1.21
CA PHE A 227 -8.07 -30.15 -2.49
C PHE A 227 -9.34 -31.03 -2.48
N GLU A 228 -9.84 -31.35 -1.30
CA GLU A 228 -11.10 -32.09 -1.17
C GLU A 228 -12.28 -31.21 -1.66
N PRO A 229 -13.14 -31.71 -2.59
CA PRO A 229 -14.21 -30.92 -3.20
C PRO A 229 -15.14 -30.25 -2.18
N GLN A 230 -15.40 -30.92 -1.06
CA GLN A 230 -16.25 -30.43 0.03
C GLN A 230 -15.78 -29.11 0.64
N LEU A 231 -14.47 -28.80 0.59
CA LEU A 231 -13.90 -27.54 1.07
C LEU A 231 -14.41 -26.33 0.26
N PHE A 232 -14.83 -26.54 -0.98
CA PHE A 232 -15.13 -25.49 -1.94
C PHE A 232 -16.63 -25.30 -2.20
N GLU A 233 -17.49 -26.14 -1.62
CA GLU A 233 -18.94 -26.10 -1.84
C GLU A 233 -19.60 -24.78 -1.40
N HIS A 234 -19.01 -24.10 -0.43
CA HIS A 234 -19.52 -22.82 0.07
C HIS A 234 -19.10 -21.62 -0.78
N TRP A 235 -18.15 -21.79 -1.73
CA TRP A 235 -17.76 -20.70 -2.59
C TRP A 235 -18.85 -20.32 -3.57
N PRO A 236 -19.14 -19.00 -3.74
CA PRO A 236 -20.11 -18.57 -4.73
C PRO A 236 -19.60 -18.91 -6.14
N PRO A 237 -20.52 -19.15 -7.09
CA PRO A 237 -20.16 -19.38 -8.47
C PRO A 237 -19.39 -18.17 -9.03
N ILE A 238 -18.39 -18.45 -9.89
CA ILE A 238 -17.61 -17.39 -10.54
C ILE A 238 -18.49 -16.67 -11.56
N GLU A 239 -18.73 -15.39 -11.33
CA GLU A 239 -19.49 -14.54 -12.23
C GLU A 239 -18.57 -13.84 -13.24
N TRP A 240 -18.91 -13.98 -14.53
CA TRP A 240 -18.18 -13.36 -15.63
C TRP A 240 -18.79 -12.00 -16.02
N GLY A 241 -18.00 -11.17 -16.74
CA GLY A 241 -18.46 -9.89 -17.25
C GLY A 241 -18.27 -8.72 -16.28
N PHE A 242 -18.94 -7.61 -16.59
CA PHE A 242 -18.88 -6.35 -15.83
C PHE A 242 -20.27 -6.07 -15.26
N ASP A 243 -20.37 -5.94 -13.96
CA ASP A 243 -21.58 -5.57 -13.26
C ASP A 243 -21.25 -4.59 -12.11
N PRO A 244 -21.55 -3.28 -12.27
CA PRO A 244 -21.25 -2.29 -11.24
C PRO A 244 -21.98 -2.49 -9.91
N SER A 245 -23.09 -3.22 -9.92
CA SER A 245 -23.89 -3.48 -8.70
C SER A 245 -23.37 -4.65 -7.88
N LYS A 246 -22.54 -5.52 -8.48
CA LYS A 246 -21.99 -6.69 -7.81
C LYS A 246 -20.61 -6.43 -7.23
N ARG A 247 -20.35 -6.97 -6.04
CA ARG A 247 -19.07 -6.81 -5.35
C ARG A 247 -17.92 -7.37 -6.18
N MET A 248 -18.05 -8.60 -6.70
CA MET A 248 -16.96 -9.27 -7.42
C MET A 248 -17.48 -10.05 -8.64
N THR A 249 -17.13 -9.57 -9.82
CA THR A 249 -17.14 -10.34 -11.05
C THR A 249 -15.73 -10.34 -11.62
N VAL A 250 -15.43 -11.27 -12.52
CA VAL A 250 -14.11 -11.35 -13.17
C VAL A 250 -13.75 -10.04 -13.88
N GLY A 251 -14.71 -9.44 -14.58
CA GLY A 251 -14.51 -8.15 -15.24
C GLY A 251 -14.24 -7.00 -14.29
N ASN A 252 -15.00 -6.92 -13.18
CA ASN A 252 -14.82 -5.88 -12.17
C ASN A 252 -13.41 -5.94 -11.55
N ILE A 253 -12.98 -7.13 -11.15
CA ILE A 253 -11.66 -7.35 -10.52
C ILE A 253 -10.51 -7.03 -11.48
N LEU A 254 -10.60 -7.48 -12.73
CA LEU A 254 -9.58 -7.17 -13.76
C LEU A 254 -9.49 -5.66 -14.00
N LEU A 255 -10.63 -4.99 -14.17
CA LEU A 255 -10.69 -3.55 -14.42
C LEU A 255 -10.16 -2.75 -13.24
N MET A 256 -10.65 -3.06 -12.02
CA MET A 256 -10.21 -2.39 -10.81
C MET A 256 -8.71 -2.56 -10.58
N THR A 257 -8.20 -3.79 -10.71
CA THR A 257 -6.77 -4.07 -10.53
C THR A 257 -5.92 -3.32 -11.56
N LEU A 258 -6.35 -3.31 -12.84
CA LEU A 258 -5.66 -2.57 -13.90
C LEU A 258 -5.61 -1.07 -13.59
N VAL A 259 -6.76 -0.47 -13.28
CA VAL A 259 -6.87 0.97 -13.00
C VAL A 259 -6.04 1.32 -11.76
N TRP A 260 -6.14 0.53 -10.68
CA TRP A 260 -5.37 0.76 -9.46
C TRP A 260 -3.86 0.70 -9.71
N GLN A 261 -3.38 -0.31 -10.43
CA GLN A 261 -1.96 -0.47 -10.76
C GLN A 261 -1.44 0.69 -11.61
N VAL A 262 -2.20 1.09 -12.64
CA VAL A 262 -1.80 2.17 -13.55
C VAL A 262 -1.83 3.52 -12.84
N CYS A 263 -2.89 3.83 -12.10
CA CYS A 263 -3.02 5.11 -11.40
C CYS A 263 -1.97 5.25 -10.31
N THR A 264 -1.79 4.23 -9.46
CA THR A 264 -0.81 4.28 -8.36
C THR A 264 0.62 4.37 -8.89
N ALA A 265 1.00 3.49 -9.83
CA ALA A 265 2.34 3.51 -10.42
C ALA A 265 2.63 4.78 -11.24
N GLY A 266 1.57 5.44 -11.73
CA GLY A 266 1.66 6.60 -12.62
C GLY A 266 1.49 7.96 -11.97
N SER A 267 1.06 8.07 -10.71
CA SER A 267 0.84 9.38 -10.07
C SER A 267 1.32 9.50 -8.64
N ASP A 268 1.59 8.38 -8.00
CA ASP A 268 2.01 8.39 -6.61
C ASP A 268 3.49 8.75 -6.47
N GLN A 269 3.79 9.74 -5.63
CA GLN A 269 5.18 10.14 -5.34
C GLN A 269 6.02 8.96 -4.84
N MET A 270 5.46 8.05 -4.04
CA MET A 270 6.21 6.90 -3.54
C MET A 270 6.71 5.99 -4.68
N ALA A 271 5.90 5.80 -5.73
CA ALA A 271 6.28 5.01 -6.89
C ALA A 271 7.27 5.78 -7.79
N ILE A 272 6.94 7.04 -8.13
CA ILE A 272 7.75 7.86 -9.02
C ILE A 272 9.13 8.15 -8.42
N GLN A 273 9.22 8.42 -7.11
CA GLN A 273 10.48 8.63 -6.40
C GLN A 273 11.42 7.42 -6.53
N ARG A 274 10.87 6.20 -6.50
CA ARG A 274 11.64 4.97 -6.69
C ARG A 274 12.14 4.82 -8.12
N TYR A 275 11.35 5.18 -9.13
CA TYR A 275 11.88 5.22 -10.52
C TYR A 275 13.02 6.23 -10.63
N LEU A 276 12.84 7.44 -10.09
CA LEU A 276 13.83 8.52 -10.13
C LEU A 276 15.10 8.20 -9.31
N SER A 277 15.06 7.24 -8.38
CA SER A 277 16.24 6.79 -7.62
C SER A 277 17.15 5.85 -8.41
N THR A 278 16.72 5.36 -9.56
CA THR A 278 17.50 4.48 -10.44
C THR A 278 18.31 5.27 -11.47
N PRO A 279 19.43 4.71 -11.99
CA PRO A 279 20.32 5.46 -12.90
C PRO A 279 19.70 5.73 -14.28
N ASP A 280 18.83 4.87 -14.78
CA ASP A 280 18.31 4.95 -16.13
C ASP A 280 16.92 4.30 -16.30
N VAL A 281 16.32 4.55 -17.48
CA VAL A 281 14.97 4.06 -17.84
C VAL A 281 14.88 2.54 -17.84
N ALA A 282 15.93 1.82 -18.26
CA ALA A 282 15.92 0.36 -18.32
C ALA A 282 15.88 -0.23 -16.90
N THR A 283 16.69 0.33 -16.00
CA THR A 283 16.72 -0.02 -14.58
C THR A 283 15.39 0.26 -13.90
N ALA A 284 14.77 1.43 -14.15
CA ALA A 284 13.44 1.77 -13.61
C ALA A 284 12.36 0.79 -14.08
N LYS A 285 12.34 0.43 -15.37
CA LYS A 285 11.41 -0.58 -15.92
C LYS A 285 11.62 -1.95 -15.28
N ARG A 286 12.88 -2.36 -15.08
CA ARG A 286 13.23 -3.61 -14.42
C ARG A 286 12.75 -3.61 -12.97
N SER A 287 12.90 -2.51 -12.24
CA SER A 287 12.38 -2.36 -10.88
C SER A 287 10.87 -2.55 -10.83
N TYR A 288 10.12 -1.90 -11.72
CA TYR A 288 8.66 -2.04 -11.78
C TYR A 288 8.23 -3.49 -12.11
N ARG A 289 8.92 -4.16 -13.04
CA ARG A 289 8.67 -5.57 -13.34
C ARG A 289 8.90 -6.47 -12.12
N ILE A 290 10.00 -6.27 -11.38
CA ILE A 290 10.29 -7.01 -10.15
C ILE A 290 9.21 -6.76 -9.11
N SER A 291 8.75 -5.53 -8.93
CA SER A 291 7.65 -5.21 -8.02
C SER A 291 6.37 -6.00 -8.33
N LEU A 292 5.97 -6.06 -9.60
CA LEU A 292 4.78 -6.82 -10.00
C LEU A 292 4.95 -8.33 -9.81
N ILE A 293 6.12 -8.89 -10.12
CA ILE A 293 6.40 -10.31 -9.90
C ILE A 293 6.35 -10.63 -8.41
N THR A 294 7.01 -9.82 -7.56
CA THR A 294 7.00 -9.99 -6.11
C THR A 294 5.58 -9.89 -5.54
N SER A 295 4.78 -8.92 -6.04
CA SER A 295 3.38 -8.76 -5.65
C SER A 295 2.52 -9.95 -6.07
N CYS A 296 2.71 -10.46 -7.27
CA CYS A 296 2.01 -11.66 -7.74
C CYS A 296 2.35 -12.88 -6.87
N THR A 297 3.63 -13.09 -6.60
CA THR A 297 4.10 -14.23 -5.79
C THR A 297 3.52 -14.21 -4.38
N ILE A 298 3.58 -13.06 -3.68
CA ILE A 298 3.06 -12.99 -2.30
C ILE A 298 1.53 -13.16 -2.25
N GLN A 299 0.80 -12.58 -3.20
CA GLN A 299 -0.66 -12.72 -3.23
C GLN A 299 -1.09 -14.17 -3.48
N LEU A 300 -0.41 -14.88 -4.38
CA LEU A 300 -0.66 -16.32 -4.59
C LEU A 300 -0.30 -17.15 -3.34
N LEU A 301 0.81 -16.83 -2.68
CA LEU A 301 1.17 -17.49 -1.42
C LEU A 301 0.15 -17.22 -0.30
N LEU A 302 -0.39 -16.01 -0.21
CA LEU A 302 -1.44 -15.67 0.75
C LEU A 302 -2.78 -16.37 0.42
N ALA A 303 -3.08 -16.60 -0.87
CA ALA A 303 -4.20 -17.46 -1.26
C ALA A 303 -4.00 -18.90 -0.75
N VAL A 304 -2.78 -19.44 -0.90
CA VAL A 304 -2.44 -20.77 -0.34
C VAL A 304 -2.55 -20.77 1.19
N VAL A 305 -2.12 -19.69 1.89
CA VAL A 305 -2.33 -19.56 3.34
C VAL A 305 -3.81 -19.66 3.69
N GLY A 306 -4.69 -18.97 2.96
CA GLY A 306 -6.14 -19.07 3.16
C GLY A 306 -6.64 -20.50 3.06
N LEU A 307 -6.24 -21.21 2.00
CA LEU A 307 -6.63 -22.60 1.78
C LEU A 307 -6.15 -23.54 2.90
N VAL A 308 -4.87 -23.44 3.30
CA VAL A 308 -4.34 -24.32 4.35
C VAL A 308 -4.88 -24.00 5.73
N VAL A 309 -5.14 -22.71 6.05
CA VAL A 309 -5.75 -22.26 7.30
C VAL A 309 -7.21 -22.75 7.39
N MET A 310 -7.97 -22.63 6.30
CA MET A 310 -9.34 -23.16 6.21
C MET A 310 -9.37 -24.65 6.52
N THR A 311 -8.56 -25.43 5.81
CA THR A 311 -8.46 -26.88 5.99
C THR A 311 -8.06 -27.25 7.42
N TYR A 312 -7.12 -26.50 8.02
CA TYR A 312 -6.69 -26.71 9.39
C TYR A 312 -7.85 -26.58 10.38
N PHE A 313 -8.63 -25.50 10.31
CA PHE A 313 -9.72 -25.27 11.26
C PHE A 313 -10.95 -26.17 11.00
N LEU A 314 -11.19 -26.60 9.77
CA LEU A 314 -12.20 -27.61 9.49
C LEU A 314 -11.83 -29.00 10.04
N ARG A 315 -10.52 -29.34 10.02
CA ARG A 315 -10.02 -30.60 10.57
C ARG A 315 -9.88 -30.60 12.10
N TYR A 316 -9.64 -29.42 12.67
CA TYR A 316 -9.47 -29.22 14.12
C TYR A 316 -10.44 -28.15 14.65
N PRO A 317 -11.78 -28.42 14.63
CA PRO A 317 -12.78 -27.41 15.01
C PRO A 317 -12.68 -26.97 16.48
N GLN A 318 -12.11 -27.80 17.35
CA GLN A 318 -11.83 -27.46 18.76
C GLN A 318 -10.83 -26.33 18.93
N MET A 319 -10.07 -25.97 17.88
CA MET A 319 -9.14 -24.84 17.88
C MET A 319 -9.79 -23.51 17.51
N LEU A 320 -11.04 -23.51 17.02
CA LEU A 320 -11.81 -22.29 16.81
C LEU A 320 -12.17 -21.64 18.16
N ALA A 321 -12.36 -20.33 18.14
CA ALA A 321 -12.97 -19.66 19.28
C ALA A 321 -14.45 -20.06 19.39
N PRO A 322 -15.01 -20.12 20.63
CA PRO A 322 -16.43 -20.41 20.79
C PRO A 322 -17.30 -19.47 19.96
N GLY A 323 -18.23 -20.01 19.18
CA GLY A 323 -19.14 -19.25 18.33
C GLY A 323 -18.56 -18.74 17.01
N THR A 324 -17.29 -19.05 16.69
CA THR A 324 -16.64 -18.61 15.44
C THR A 324 -16.96 -19.57 14.30
N SER A 325 -17.34 -19.02 13.14
CA SER A 325 -17.55 -19.76 11.89
C SER A 325 -16.31 -19.66 11.00
N VAL A 326 -15.92 -20.76 10.36
CA VAL A 326 -14.78 -20.77 9.41
C VAL A 326 -15.02 -19.84 8.22
N THR A 327 -16.26 -19.75 7.75
CA THR A 327 -16.61 -18.94 6.58
C THR A 327 -17.01 -17.51 6.95
N ALA A 328 -17.84 -17.31 7.97
CA ALA A 328 -18.31 -15.98 8.35
C ALA A 328 -17.16 -15.12 8.94
N ASP A 329 -16.32 -15.74 9.79
CA ASP A 329 -15.24 -15.04 10.51
C ASP A 329 -13.85 -15.28 9.90
N ALA A 330 -13.78 -15.59 8.60
CA ALA A 330 -12.56 -16.00 7.89
C ALA A 330 -11.37 -15.03 8.08
N ASP A 331 -11.62 -13.73 8.20
CA ASP A 331 -10.59 -12.71 8.39
C ASP A 331 -9.86 -12.84 9.74
N THR A 332 -10.48 -13.50 10.73
CA THR A 332 -9.91 -13.72 12.07
C THR A 332 -9.10 -15.00 12.17
N LEU A 333 -9.27 -15.93 11.23
CA LEU A 333 -8.68 -17.27 11.32
C LEU A 333 -7.16 -17.26 11.19
N PHE A 334 -6.60 -16.47 10.30
CA PHE A 334 -5.15 -16.40 10.13
C PHE A 334 -4.47 -15.77 11.35
N PRO A 335 -4.89 -14.62 11.90
CA PRO A 335 -4.40 -14.11 13.18
C PRO A 335 -4.51 -15.12 14.32
N ARG A 336 -5.64 -15.81 14.42
CA ARG A 336 -5.84 -16.85 15.44
C ARG A 336 -4.86 -18.01 15.27
N PHE A 337 -4.66 -18.48 14.03
CA PHE A 337 -3.68 -19.55 13.78
C PHE A 337 -2.26 -19.14 14.18
N ILE A 338 -1.88 -17.90 13.94
CA ILE A 338 -0.58 -17.35 14.35
C ILE A 338 -0.42 -17.50 15.87
N LEU A 339 -1.45 -17.19 16.65
CA LEU A 339 -1.40 -17.23 18.10
C LEU A 339 -1.30 -18.66 18.66
N ILE A 340 -2.11 -19.60 18.12
CA ILE A 340 -2.30 -20.93 18.73
C ILE A 340 -1.59 -22.05 17.98
N GLY A 341 -1.31 -21.89 16.69
CA GLY A 341 -0.84 -22.96 15.80
C GLY A 341 0.67 -23.05 15.63
N LEU A 342 1.41 -22.01 16.04
CA LEU A 342 2.83 -21.87 15.74
C LEU A 342 3.73 -22.13 16.95
N PRO A 343 4.96 -22.65 16.74
CA PRO A 343 5.99 -22.75 17.77
C PRO A 343 6.50 -21.37 18.21
N ALA A 344 7.02 -21.30 19.45
CA ALA A 344 7.70 -20.10 19.95
C ALA A 344 8.85 -19.68 19.03
N GLY A 345 9.04 -18.38 18.85
CA GLY A 345 10.01 -17.79 17.93
C GLY A 345 9.44 -17.62 16.51
N ILE A 346 8.68 -18.59 15.99
CA ILE A 346 8.02 -18.46 14.68
C ILE A 346 6.81 -17.51 14.79
N THR A 347 6.05 -17.59 15.88
CA THR A 347 4.98 -16.63 16.18
C THR A 347 5.53 -15.20 16.19
N GLY A 348 6.66 -14.97 16.88
CA GLY A 348 7.35 -13.68 16.89
C GLY A 348 7.85 -13.24 15.52
N LEU A 349 8.33 -14.15 14.69
CA LEU A 349 8.78 -13.85 13.32
C LEU A 349 7.60 -13.41 12.43
N ILE A 350 6.45 -14.07 12.54
CA ILE A 350 5.25 -13.71 11.77
C ILE A 350 4.66 -12.39 12.27
N ALA A 351 4.66 -12.15 13.58
CA ALA A 351 4.32 -10.85 14.14
C ALA A 351 5.23 -9.74 13.60
N ALA A 352 6.55 -9.98 13.53
CA ALA A 352 7.49 -9.06 12.87
C ALA A 352 7.18 -8.89 11.37
N GLY A 353 6.69 -9.93 10.68
CA GLY A 353 6.20 -9.86 9.29
C GLY A 353 4.98 -8.95 9.14
N ILE A 354 4.01 -9.05 10.05
CA ILE A 354 2.84 -8.17 10.10
C ILE A 354 3.26 -6.72 10.36
N MET A 355 4.13 -6.50 11.35
CA MET A 355 4.70 -5.18 11.61
C MET A 355 5.47 -4.64 10.40
N SER A 356 6.19 -5.49 9.68
CA SER A 356 6.93 -5.14 8.47
C SER A 356 6.05 -4.52 7.40
N ALA A 357 4.87 -5.08 7.15
CA ALA A 357 3.92 -4.57 6.15
C ALA A 357 3.42 -3.15 6.51
N ALA A 358 3.20 -2.86 7.80
CA ALA A 358 2.86 -1.51 8.23
C ALA A 358 4.05 -0.54 8.15
N MET A 359 5.21 -0.97 8.66
CA MET A 359 6.41 -0.14 8.75
C MET A 359 6.93 0.26 7.38
N SER A 360 6.86 -0.62 6.36
CA SER A 360 7.27 -0.31 4.98
C SER A 360 6.38 0.74 4.34
N SER A 361 5.07 0.62 4.51
CA SER A 361 4.10 1.61 4.00
C SER A 361 4.26 2.96 4.72
N LEU A 362 4.44 2.94 6.06
CA LEU A 362 4.62 4.14 6.87
C LEU A 362 5.93 4.86 6.54
N SER A 363 7.07 4.15 6.49
CA SER A 363 8.38 4.74 6.19
C SER A 363 8.43 5.38 4.81
N SER A 364 7.83 4.71 3.83
CA SER A 364 7.72 5.22 2.46
C SER A 364 6.81 6.43 2.38
N GLY A 365 5.67 6.40 3.08
CA GLY A 365 4.75 7.54 3.20
C GLY A 365 5.41 8.76 3.84
N LEU A 366 6.12 8.57 4.95
CA LEU A 366 6.85 9.65 5.63
C LEU A 366 7.94 10.26 4.76
N ASN A 367 8.79 9.43 4.14
CA ASN A 367 9.88 9.92 3.30
C ASN A 367 9.35 10.69 2.07
N SER A 368 8.36 10.16 1.38
CA SER A 368 7.78 10.80 0.20
C SER A 368 7.00 12.06 0.55
N SER A 369 6.22 12.06 1.64
CA SER A 369 5.47 13.24 2.09
C SER A 369 6.40 14.36 2.56
N ALA A 370 7.47 14.04 3.29
CA ALA A 370 8.48 15.02 3.69
C ALA A 370 9.17 15.65 2.47
N THR A 371 9.47 14.83 1.45
CA THR A 371 10.03 15.31 0.19
C THR A 371 9.07 16.28 -0.51
N VAL A 372 7.80 15.90 -0.66
CA VAL A 372 6.78 16.73 -1.30
C VAL A 372 6.56 18.04 -0.55
N ILE A 373 6.45 18.01 0.78
CA ILE A 373 6.30 19.24 1.58
C ILE A 373 7.51 20.15 1.39
N TYR A 374 8.72 19.59 1.45
CA TYR A 374 9.92 20.39 1.26
C TYR A 374 10.00 20.99 -0.13
N GLU A 375 9.90 20.17 -1.19
CA GLU A 375 10.10 20.62 -2.57
C GLU A 375 8.93 21.44 -3.11
N ASP A 376 7.70 21.07 -2.79
CA ASP A 376 6.51 21.67 -3.40
C ASP A 376 5.94 22.85 -2.62
N ILE A 377 6.25 22.95 -1.31
CA ILE A 377 5.73 24.02 -0.46
C ILE A 377 6.86 24.95 0.00
N ILE A 378 7.94 24.42 0.62
CA ILE A 378 8.97 25.23 1.31
C ILE A 378 10.03 25.73 0.33
N ASN A 379 10.70 24.83 -0.40
CA ASN A 379 11.85 25.17 -1.26
C ASN A 379 11.45 25.78 -2.59
N ARG A 380 10.19 25.66 -2.97
CA ARG A 380 9.66 26.08 -4.24
C ARG A 380 10.02 27.53 -4.64
N ASN A 381 9.97 28.47 -3.69
CA ASN A 381 10.25 29.89 -3.93
C ASN A 381 11.73 30.26 -3.64
N ARG A 382 12.45 29.43 -2.89
CA ARG A 382 13.82 29.72 -2.44
C ARG A 382 14.88 29.28 -3.40
N LYS A 383 14.61 28.30 -4.28
CA LYS A 383 15.56 27.68 -5.22
C LYS A 383 16.88 27.29 -4.53
N GLU A 384 16.82 26.91 -3.25
CA GLU A 384 17.99 26.42 -2.53
C GLU A 384 18.50 25.15 -3.22
N SER A 385 19.81 25.07 -3.38
CA SER A 385 20.44 23.90 -3.98
C SER A 385 20.19 22.66 -3.12
N ASN A 386 19.69 21.58 -3.71
CA ASN A 386 19.48 20.29 -3.04
C ASN A 386 20.79 19.64 -2.52
N THR A 387 21.93 20.29 -2.72
CA THR A 387 23.23 19.90 -2.18
C THR A 387 23.48 20.49 -0.78
N SER A 388 22.62 21.38 -0.28
CA SER A 388 22.79 22.06 1.00
C SER A 388 22.48 21.12 2.20
N LEU A 389 23.34 21.15 3.21
CA LEU A 389 23.07 20.48 4.51
C LEU A 389 21.84 21.05 5.21
N LYS A 390 21.50 22.32 4.98
CA LYS A 390 20.28 22.96 5.51
C LYS A 390 19.04 22.30 4.95
N SER A 391 19.01 22.00 3.64
CA SER A 391 17.90 21.30 2.98
C SER A 391 17.66 19.92 3.61
N LEU A 392 18.73 19.17 3.84
CA LEU A 392 18.68 17.87 4.50
C LEU A 392 18.08 17.96 5.92
N HIS A 393 18.50 18.97 6.69
CA HIS A 393 17.99 19.18 8.05
C HIS A 393 16.48 19.51 8.05
N HIS A 394 16.02 20.38 7.15
CA HIS A 394 14.61 20.71 7.00
C HIS A 394 13.75 19.49 6.65
N ILE A 395 14.19 18.67 5.68
CA ILE A 395 13.45 17.45 5.28
C ILE A 395 13.33 16.49 6.46
N LYS A 396 14.40 16.29 7.24
CA LYS A 396 14.37 15.44 8.45
C LYS A 396 13.40 15.97 9.50
N LEU A 397 13.41 17.27 9.76
CA LEU A 397 12.50 17.90 10.71
C LEU A 397 11.03 17.75 10.28
N ILE A 398 10.74 17.93 9.00
CA ILE A 398 9.40 17.71 8.42
C ILE A 398 8.98 16.25 8.62
N ALA A 399 9.88 15.28 8.35
CA ALA A 399 9.57 13.86 8.53
C ALA A 399 9.24 13.51 9.98
N ILE A 400 9.97 14.09 10.96
CA ILE A 400 9.68 13.92 12.39
C ILE A 400 8.32 14.53 12.73
N ALA A 401 8.07 15.78 12.32
CA ALA A 401 6.81 16.45 12.59
C ALA A 401 5.61 15.68 12.01
N LEU A 402 5.72 15.21 10.76
CA LEU A 402 4.72 14.37 10.14
C LEU A 402 4.50 13.07 10.90
N GLY A 403 5.57 12.41 11.35
CA GLY A 403 5.47 11.18 12.11
C GLY A 403 4.72 11.36 13.44
N VAL A 404 4.99 12.45 14.15
CA VAL A 404 4.25 12.81 15.37
C VAL A 404 2.78 13.07 15.07
N VAL A 405 2.48 13.86 14.04
CA VAL A 405 1.09 14.18 13.66
C VAL A 405 0.35 12.91 13.24
N VAL A 406 0.96 12.03 12.46
CA VAL A 406 0.37 10.76 12.05
C VAL A 406 0.12 9.82 13.25
N ALA A 407 1.09 9.72 14.17
CA ALA A 407 0.94 8.92 15.39
C ALA A 407 -0.22 9.42 16.26
N LEU A 408 -0.34 10.73 16.45
CA LEU A 408 -1.46 11.31 17.19
C LEU A 408 -2.80 11.12 16.47
N SER A 409 -2.81 11.25 15.14
CA SER A 409 -4.03 11.08 14.32
C SER A 409 -4.48 9.62 14.25
N SER A 410 -3.59 8.65 14.47
CA SER A 410 -4.00 7.25 14.52
C SER A 410 -4.98 6.97 15.66
N PHE A 411 -4.93 7.73 16.76
CA PHE A 411 -5.92 7.62 17.85
C PHE A 411 -7.32 8.10 17.46
N LEU A 412 -7.41 9.06 16.53
CA LEU A 412 -8.70 9.54 16.04
C LEU A 412 -9.42 8.50 15.17
N VAL A 413 -8.67 7.58 14.57
CA VAL A 413 -9.24 6.49 13.76
C VAL A 413 -10.11 5.56 14.61
N ALA A 414 -9.79 5.38 15.89
CA ALA A 414 -10.60 4.60 16.83
C ALA A 414 -12.05 5.09 16.97
N TYR A 415 -12.29 6.37 16.73
CA TYR A 415 -13.63 6.97 16.83
C TYR A 415 -14.40 6.97 15.51
N VAL A 416 -13.81 6.46 14.42
CA VAL A 416 -14.50 6.34 13.14
C VAL A 416 -15.45 5.16 13.22
N SER A 417 -16.75 5.43 13.19
CA SER A 417 -17.79 4.39 13.20
C SER A 417 -17.85 3.64 11.86
N GLY A 418 -18.03 2.33 11.92
CA GLY A 418 -18.15 1.45 10.74
C GLY A 418 -17.02 0.43 10.63
N ASN A 419 -17.08 -0.42 9.60
CA ASN A 419 -16.02 -1.38 9.32
C ASN A 419 -14.77 -0.62 8.84
N LEU A 420 -13.68 -0.70 9.60
CA LEU A 420 -12.43 0.00 9.31
C LEU A 420 -11.87 -0.34 7.92
N LEU A 421 -12.07 -1.57 7.47
CA LEU A 421 -11.63 -2.03 6.16
C LEU A 421 -12.38 -1.32 5.02
N ASP A 422 -13.68 -1.10 5.18
CA ASP A 422 -14.49 -0.35 4.21
C ASP A 422 -14.09 1.12 4.16
N VAL A 423 -13.80 1.72 5.31
CA VAL A 423 -13.30 3.10 5.41
C VAL A 423 -11.96 3.23 4.66
N VAL A 424 -11.04 2.29 4.89
CA VAL A 424 -9.74 2.27 4.22
C VAL A 424 -9.88 2.16 2.71
N ILE A 425 -10.69 1.21 2.23
CA ILE A 425 -10.92 1.00 0.79
C ILE A 425 -11.54 2.25 0.17
N LYS A 426 -12.54 2.84 0.81
CA LYS A 426 -13.18 4.07 0.32
C LYS A 426 -12.17 5.21 0.25
N VAL A 427 -11.41 5.49 1.32
CA VAL A 427 -10.44 6.60 1.38
C VAL A 427 -9.33 6.47 0.33
N VAL A 428 -8.76 5.28 0.14
CA VAL A 428 -7.68 5.08 -0.85
C VAL A 428 -8.21 5.28 -2.27
N ASN A 429 -9.34 4.67 -2.58
CA ASN A 429 -9.92 4.73 -3.92
C ASN A 429 -10.44 6.14 -4.28
N LEU A 430 -10.71 6.97 -3.27
CA LEU A 430 -11.22 8.33 -3.45
C LEU A 430 -10.23 9.25 -4.17
N VAL A 431 -8.94 9.17 -3.85
CA VAL A 431 -7.96 10.21 -4.23
C VAL A 431 -7.03 9.75 -5.35
N VAL A 432 -6.76 8.44 -5.47
CA VAL A 432 -5.75 7.94 -6.42
C VAL A 432 -6.13 8.23 -7.87
N ALA A 433 -7.39 8.01 -8.24
CA ALA A 433 -7.86 8.30 -9.61
C ALA A 433 -7.85 9.81 -9.94
N PRO A 434 -8.39 10.72 -9.09
CA PRO A 434 -8.27 12.17 -9.29
C PRO A 434 -6.82 12.65 -9.44
N LEU A 435 -5.91 12.12 -8.62
CA LEU A 435 -4.49 12.45 -8.73
C LEU A 435 -3.92 12.01 -10.09
N PHE A 436 -4.26 10.81 -10.55
CA PHE A 436 -3.80 10.31 -11.85
C PHE A 436 -4.41 11.09 -13.03
N VAL A 437 -5.64 11.60 -12.93
CA VAL A 437 -6.24 12.48 -13.95
C VAL A 437 -5.33 13.68 -14.23
N LEU A 438 -4.73 14.30 -13.19
CA LEU A 438 -3.82 15.43 -13.37
C LEU A 438 -2.58 15.03 -14.19
N PHE A 439 -2.00 13.86 -13.92
CA PHE A 439 -0.87 13.33 -14.68
C PHE A 439 -1.27 12.92 -16.10
N PHE A 440 -2.42 12.28 -16.26
CA PHE A 440 -2.91 11.93 -17.59
C PHE A 440 -3.05 13.14 -18.48
N MET A 441 -3.71 14.19 -17.99
CA MET A 441 -3.88 15.45 -18.70
C MET A 441 -2.52 16.10 -19.06
N ALA A 442 -1.58 16.09 -18.13
CA ALA A 442 -0.25 16.69 -18.34
C ALA A 442 0.61 15.92 -19.37
N LEU A 443 0.50 14.60 -19.41
CA LEU A 443 1.41 13.75 -20.19
C LEU A 443 0.84 13.31 -21.54
N PHE A 444 -0.48 13.20 -21.65
CA PHE A 444 -1.14 12.59 -22.81
C PHE A 444 -2.11 13.51 -23.55
N VAL A 445 -2.46 14.69 -22.99
CA VAL A 445 -3.33 15.66 -23.65
C VAL A 445 -2.56 16.92 -24.00
N PRO A 446 -1.97 17.03 -25.24
CA PRO A 446 -1.11 18.16 -25.63
C PRO A 446 -1.79 19.52 -25.58
N TRP A 447 -3.11 19.53 -25.65
CA TRP A 447 -3.93 20.73 -25.60
C TRP A 447 -4.58 20.96 -24.24
N ALA A 448 -4.21 20.22 -23.20
CA ALA A 448 -4.70 20.46 -21.85
C ALA A 448 -4.35 21.87 -21.37
N THR A 449 -5.24 22.45 -20.58
CA THR A 449 -5.00 23.73 -19.93
C THR A 449 -4.96 23.55 -18.41
N SER A 450 -4.29 24.45 -17.70
CA SER A 450 -4.21 24.41 -16.24
C SER A 450 -5.60 24.40 -15.60
N ARG A 451 -6.50 25.29 -16.04
CA ARG A 451 -7.86 25.42 -15.52
C ARG A 451 -8.69 24.18 -15.81
N GLY A 452 -8.65 23.69 -17.06
CA GLY A 452 -9.38 22.48 -17.45
C GLY A 452 -8.90 21.24 -16.70
N THR A 453 -7.59 21.12 -16.46
CA THR A 453 -7.03 19.99 -15.70
C THR A 453 -7.43 20.05 -14.22
N VAL A 454 -7.40 21.24 -13.60
CA VAL A 454 -7.88 21.42 -12.21
C VAL A 454 -9.36 21.07 -12.10
N ALA A 455 -10.19 21.56 -13.03
CA ALA A 455 -11.62 21.24 -13.07
C ALA A 455 -11.86 19.73 -13.23
N GLY A 456 -11.09 19.05 -14.11
CA GLY A 456 -11.15 17.61 -14.29
C GLY A 456 -10.79 16.82 -13.04
N GLY A 457 -9.71 17.22 -12.34
CA GLY A 457 -9.30 16.60 -11.08
C GLY A 457 -10.33 16.77 -9.96
N LEU A 458 -10.91 17.97 -9.82
CA LEU A 458 -11.95 18.25 -8.84
C LEU A 458 -13.27 17.52 -9.18
N PHE A 459 -13.64 17.44 -10.44
CA PHE A 459 -14.81 16.69 -10.89
C PHE A 459 -14.63 15.18 -10.65
N SER A 460 -13.44 14.65 -10.93
CA SER A 460 -13.08 13.26 -10.60
C SER A 460 -13.23 12.97 -9.10
N MET A 461 -12.76 13.89 -8.25
CA MET A 461 -12.90 13.79 -6.80
C MET A 461 -14.38 13.83 -6.38
N LEU A 462 -15.16 14.72 -6.94
CA LEU A 462 -16.61 14.80 -6.67
C LEU A 462 -17.30 13.49 -6.99
N VAL A 463 -17.05 12.93 -8.18
CA VAL A 463 -17.65 11.66 -8.61
C VAL A 463 -17.21 10.52 -7.68
N ALA A 464 -15.94 10.48 -7.29
CA ALA A 464 -15.44 9.49 -6.33
C ALA A 464 -16.16 9.57 -4.98
N VAL A 465 -16.38 10.79 -4.45
CA VAL A 465 -17.13 11.04 -3.20
C VAL A 465 -18.58 10.58 -3.33
N LEU A 466 -19.24 10.92 -4.43
CA LEU A 466 -20.64 10.55 -4.68
C LEU A 466 -20.83 9.02 -4.69
N ILE A 467 -19.91 8.28 -5.31
CA ILE A 467 -19.96 6.81 -5.31
C ILE A 467 -19.62 6.24 -3.93
N ALA A 468 -18.59 6.76 -3.26
CA ALA A 468 -18.08 6.19 -2.01
C ALA A 468 -19.03 6.36 -0.83
N PHE A 469 -19.75 7.50 -0.74
CA PHE A 469 -20.55 7.87 0.44
C PHE A 469 -22.04 7.98 0.19
N ILE A 470 -22.46 8.26 -1.05
CA ILE A 470 -23.88 8.41 -1.40
C ILE A 470 -24.39 7.15 -2.12
N GLU A 471 -23.45 6.25 -2.52
CA GLU A 471 -23.75 5.01 -3.24
C GLU A 471 -24.64 5.23 -4.47
N ILE A 472 -24.36 6.34 -5.16
CA ILE A 472 -25.16 6.79 -6.31
C ILE A 472 -25.26 5.67 -7.36
N PHE A 473 -26.47 5.40 -7.83
CA PHE A 473 -26.78 4.33 -8.80
C PHE A 473 -26.51 2.89 -8.30
N GLY A 474 -26.33 2.64 -6.99
CA GLY A 474 -26.02 1.32 -6.45
C GLY A 474 -24.67 0.74 -6.90
N ILE A 475 -23.73 1.62 -7.25
CA ILE A 475 -22.39 1.25 -7.73
C ILE A 475 -21.51 0.86 -6.54
N THR A 476 -20.86 -0.32 -6.61
CA THR A 476 -19.97 -0.81 -5.56
C THR A 476 -18.65 -0.03 -5.49
N ALA A 477 -17.97 -0.10 -4.32
CA ALA A 477 -16.70 0.58 -4.07
C ALA A 477 -15.57 0.23 -5.07
N LEU A 478 -15.64 -0.93 -5.73
CA LEU A 478 -14.68 -1.33 -6.77
C LEU A 478 -14.72 -0.42 -8.01
N TRP A 479 -15.85 0.21 -8.27
CA TRP A 479 -16.02 1.09 -9.42
C TRP A 479 -15.70 2.56 -9.16
N ILE A 480 -15.39 2.95 -7.91
CA ILE A 480 -15.00 4.32 -7.57
C ILE A 480 -13.87 4.80 -8.49
N MET A 481 -12.76 4.06 -8.57
CA MET A 481 -11.61 4.47 -9.36
C MET A 481 -11.85 4.45 -10.88
N PRO A 482 -12.40 3.39 -11.48
CA PRO A 482 -12.69 3.37 -12.92
C PRO A 482 -13.59 4.53 -13.37
N VAL A 483 -14.69 4.77 -12.66
CA VAL A 483 -15.65 5.82 -13.02
C VAL A 483 -15.07 7.22 -12.79
N ALA A 484 -14.41 7.45 -11.63
CA ALA A 484 -13.76 8.73 -11.34
C ALA A 484 -12.65 9.05 -12.34
N LEU A 485 -11.88 8.05 -12.78
CA LEU A 485 -10.82 8.20 -13.77
C LEU A 485 -11.39 8.65 -15.12
N VAL A 486 -12.37 7.92 -15.65
CA VAL A 486 -12.96 8.21 -16.96
C VAL A 486 -13.66 9.56 -16.97
N THR A 487 -14.52 9.81 -15.99
CA THR A 487 -15.27 11.08 -15.88
C THR A 487 -14.34 12.27 -15.65
N GLY A 488 -13.27 12.09 -14.86
CA GLY A 488 -12.24 13.10 -14.63
C GLY A 488 -11.46 13.47 -15.89
N ILE A 489 -11.04 12.47 -16.68
CA ILE A 489 -10.35 12.71 -17.96
C ILE A 489 -11.28 13.42 -18.94
N LEU A 490 -12.50 12.92 -19.12
CA LEU A 490 -13.47 13.50 -20.07
C LEU A 490 -13.81 14.93 -19.69
N SER A 491 -14.09 15.20 -18.43
CA SER A 491 -14.38 16.56 -17.94
C SER A 491 -13.16 17.48 -18.07
N GLY A 492 -11.95 17.00 -17.74
CA GLY A 492 -10.71 17.76 -17.92
C GLY A 492 -10.46 18.14 -19.38
N MET A 493 -10.69 17.22 -20.31
CA MET A 493 -10.63 17.49 -21.75
C MET A 493 -11.70 18.51 -22.17
N PHE A 494 -12.94 18.33 -21.74
CA PHE A 494 -14.04 19.24 -22.05
C PHE A 494 -13.78 20.67 -21.56
N PHE A 495 -13.40 20.84 -20.30
CA PHE A 495 -13.07 22.16 -19.74
C PHE A 495 -11.82 22.77 -20.38
N SER A 496 -10.82 21.96 -20.75
CA SER A 496 -9.66 22.47 -21.50
C SER A 496 -10.03 22.98 -22.90
N TRP A 497 -10.97 22.31 -23.57
CA TRP A 497 -11.48 22.73 -24.86
C TRP A 497 -12.26 24.06 -24.76
N ILE A 498 -13.13 24.21 -23.73
CA ILE A 498 -13.83 25.49 -23.46
C ILE A 498 -12.81 26.59 -23.18
N ASP A 499 -11.86 26.38 -22.28
CA ASP A 499 -10.85 27.36 -21.89
C ASP A 499 -10.07 27.87 -23.13
N ARG A 500 -9.65 26.97 -24.02
CA ARG A 500 -9.00 27.34 -25.29
C ARG A 500 -9.88 28.14 -26.22
N ARG A 501 -11.19 27.83 -26.31
CA ARG A 501 -12.14 28.64 -27.11
C ARG A 501 -12.29 30.04 -26.56
N LEU A 502 -12.38 30.20 -25.25
CA LEU A 502 -12.49 31.49 -24.57
C LEU A 502 -11.22 32.32 -24.73
N ILE A 503 -10.02 31.70 -24.68
CA ILE A 503 -8.75 32.35 -24.94
C ILE A 503 -8.68 32.82 -26.41
N ARG A 504 -9.08 31.97 -27.37
CA ARG A 504 -9.11 32.36 -28.80
C ARG A 504 -10.07 33.50 -29.11
N ARG A 505 -11.16 33.65 -28.34
CA ARG A 505 -12.13 34.75 -28.48
C ARG A 505 -11.75 36.00 -27.71
N GLY A 506 -10.59 36.05 -27.06
CA GLY A 506 -10.11 37.20 -26.29
C GLY A 506 -10.84 37.42 -24.95
N VAL A 507 -11.73 36.51 -24.55
CA VAL A 507 -12.48 36.61 -23.28
C VAL A 507 -11.58 36.32 -22.08
N LEU A 508 -10.56 35.48 -22.25
CA LEU A 508 -9.57 35.14 -21.21
C LEU A 508 -8.17 35.53 -21.69
N PRO A 509 -7.32 36.05 -20.78
CA PRO A 509 -5.95 36.35 -21.13
C PRO A 509 -5.21 35.05 -21.47
N ALA A 510 -4.48 35.03 -22.58
CA ALA A 510 -3.52 34.00 -22.88
C ALA A 510 -2.44 34.06 -21.79
N LYS A 511 -2.47 33.14 -20.79
CA LYS A 511 -1.31 32.97 -19.93
C LYS A 511 -0.14 32.59 -20.82
N GLN A 512 0.88 33.45 -20.85
CA GLN A 512 2.16 33.12 -21.46
C GLN A 512 2.53 31.72 -20.99
N GLN A 513 2.56 30.78 -21.91
CA GLN A 513 3.28 29.54 -21.73
C GLN A 513 4.72 29.96 -21.44
N GLN A 514 5.15 29.92 -20.20
CA GLN A 514 6.56 29.95 -19.86
C GLN A 514 7.15 28.67 -20.44
N ALA A 515 7.39 28.73 -21.77
CA ALA A 515 8.32 27.87 -22.45
C ALA A 515 9.72 28.41 -22.12
N LYS A 516 10.44 27.70 -21.29
CA LYS A 516 11.85 27.36 -21.54
C LYS A 516 12.39 26.52 -20.41
#